data_ce38fc3cc602d9b9efeae688de7cc94f
#
_entry.id   ce38fc3cc602d9b9efeae688de7cc94f
#
_cell.length_a   1.000
_cell.length_b   1.000
_cell.length_c   1.000
_cell.angle_alpha   90.00
_cell.angle_beta   90.00
_cell.angle_gamma   90.00
#
_symmetry.space_group_name_H-M   'P 1'
#
loop_
_entity.id
_entity.type
_entity.pdbx_description
1 polymer ?
#
loop_
_entity_poly.entity_id
_entity_poly.type
_entity_poly.pdbx_seq_one_letter_code
_entity_poly.pdbx_strand_id
1 'polypeptide(L)'
;MGTIQGVMAAGAIVLVVVSVHAGTPDVAEWGYEGDRGPFQWGRLGPAFGLCKTGMAQSPIDLLRTHTIALDDIQFSYKDAPFHVINNGHTLEEVEPLSELVKSRYPQHGLTVRHYDNDSTIVFDGDLYLLEQFHFHVPSEHTIDQQHFAMELHLVHHNERHEAAVVAVFMKEGAHNPFFEMFLAHAPSHVGGVSDDPTHQLNPKDLLPQRHSYYRYFGSFTTPPCHEGVIWAVLHDPIEVSAEQIQKFRTLLGHDNVRPTQPLHKRFVLESELAPSPVQAKE
;
A
#
# COMPACT_ATOMS: atom_id res chain seq x y z
N MET A 1 70.45 -31.03 49.72
CA MET A 1 70.08 -30.83 48.29
C MET A 1 68.74 -31.48 48.07
N GLY A 2 67.64 -30.77 48.16
CA GLY A 2 66.32 -31.29 47.97
C GLY A 2 65.57 -30.34 47.02
N THR A 3 65.31 -30.85 45.85
CA THR A 3 64.51 -30.17 44.78
C THR A 3 63.05 -30.34 45.07
N ILE A 4 62.35 -29.19 45.27
CA ILE A 4 60.87 -29.10 45.39
C ILE A 4 60.35 -28.95 43.99
N GLN A 5 59.56 -29.91 43.50
CA GLN A 5 58.78 -29.83 42.30
C GLN A 5 57.41 -29.17 42.63
N GLY A 6 57.21 -27.97 42.12
CA GLY A 6 55.93 -27.34 42.19
C GLY A 6 54.99 -27.88 41.11
N VAL A 7 53.83 -28.36 41.51
CA VAL A 7 52.75 -28.77 40.64
C VAL A 7 51.85 -27.49 40.36
N MET A 8 51.85 -27.05 39.13
CA MET A 8 50.94 -26.03 38.69
C MET A 8 49.60 -26.67 38.29
N ALA A 9 48.55 -26.37 39.05
CA ALA A 9 47.20 -26.76 38.71
C ALA A 9 46.63 -25.76 37.68
N ALA A 10 46.40 -26.25 36.48
CA ALA A 10 45.70 -25.46 35.44
C ALA A 10 44.17 -25.43 35.74
N GLY A 11 43.70 -24.30 36.23
CA GLY A 11 42.27 -24.06 36.38
C GLY A 11 41.64 -23.77 35.01
N ALA A 12 40.77 -24.66 34.55
CA ALA A 12 39.96 -24.46 33.36
C ALA A 12 38.86 -23.43 33.68
N ILE A 13 38.95 -22.23 33.10
CA ILE A 13 37.88 -21.27 33.11
C ILE A 13 36.85 -21.70 32.05
N VAL A 14 35.70 -22.20 32.52
CA VAL A 14 34.55 -22.48 31.65
C VAL A 14 33.85 -21.13 31.39
N LEU A 15 34.09 -20.57 30.21
CA LEU A 15 33.33 -19.43 29.72
C LEU A 15 31.94 -19.93 29.34
N VAL A 16 30.92 -19.66 30.16
CA VAL A 16 29.51 -19.86 29.79
C VAL A 16 29.13 -18.66 28.90
N VAL A 17 29.16 -18.85 27.59
CA VAL A 17 28.60 -17.91 26.64
C VAL A 17 27.07 -18.01 26.71
N VAL A 18 26.43 -17.14 27.49
CA VAL A 18 24.99 -16.96 27.44
C VAL A 18 24.69 -16.21 26.16
N SER A 19 24.32 -16.94 25.11
CA SER A 19 23.77 -16.34 23.89
C SER A 19 22.39 -15.73 24.24
N VAL A 20 22.36 -14.45 24.54
CA VAL A 20 21.12 -13.70 24.56
C VAL A 20 20.67 -13.57 23.11
N HIS A 21 19.81 -14.46 22.66
CA HIS A 21 19.04 -14.23 21.46
C HIS A 21 18.10 -13.05 21.80
N ALA A 22 18.47 -11.85 21.37
CA ALA A 22 17.50 -10.77 21.22
C ALA A 22 16.50 -11.28 20.19
N GLY A 23 15.37 -11.80 20.65
CA GLY A 23 14.26 -12.16 19.78
C GLY A 23 13.89 -10.92 18.99
N THR A 24 13.95 -11.00 17.67
CA THR A 24 13.22 -10.04 16.80
C THR A 24 11.80 -9.97 17.37
N PRO A 25 11.24 -8.76 17.59
CA PRO A 25 9.87 -8.67 18.06
C PRO A 25 9.02 -9.50 17.10
N ASP A 26 8.26 -10.45 17.67
CA ASP A 26 7.34 -11.30 16.94
C ASP A 26 6.34 -10.36 16.25
N VAL A 27 6.57 -10.08 14.97
CA VAL A 27 5.63 -9.26 14.18
C VAL A 27 4.40 -10.14 14.03
N ALA A 28 3.32 -9.76 14.68
CA ALA A 28 2.10 -10.55 14.67
C ALA A 28 1.66 -10.76 13.21
N GLU A 29 1.53 -12.02 12.81
CA GLU A 29 0.99 -12.35 11.50
C GLU A 29 -0.48 -11.94 11.41
N TRP A 30 -0.85 -11.29 10.33
CA TRP A 30 -2.22 -10.86 10.05
C TRP A 30 -2.65 -11.35 8.66
N GLY A 31 -3.92 -11.25 8.35
CA GLY A 31 -4.50 -11.62 7.07
C GLY A 31 -5.90 -11.04 6.94
N TYR A 32 -6.66 -11.53 5.98
CA TYR A 32 -8.02 -11.03 5.72
C TYR A 32 -9.12 -11.96 6.21
N GLU A 33 -8.80 -13.16 6.69
CA GLU A 33 -9.77 -14.17 7.07
C GLU A 33 -9.57 -14.69 8.51
N GLY A 34 -10.66 -15.20 9.09
CA GLY A 34 -10.66 -15.90 10.35
C GLY A 34 -10.09 -15.09 11.53
N ASP A 35 -9.32 -15.74 12.37
CA ASP A 35 -8.73 -15.15 13.59
C ASP A 35 -7.61 -14.12 13.30
N ARG A 36 -7.18 -14.01 12.05
CA ARG A 36 -6.20 -13.03 11.58
C ARG A 36 -6.83 -11.92 10.75
N GLY A 37 -8.15 -11.96 10.53
CA GLY A 37 -8.90 -11.03 9.71
C GLY A 37 -9.05 -9.63 10.31
N PRO A 38 -9.58 -8.66 9.53
CA PRO A 38 -9.63 -7.25 9.88
C PRO A 38 -10.28 -6.91 11.23
N PHE A 39 -11.28 -7.66 11.64
CA PHE A 39 -11.95 -7.49 12.94
C PHE A 39 -11.08 -7.88 14.14
N GLN A 40 -10.00 -8.62 13.92
CA GLN A 40 -9.08 -9.08 14.95
C GLN A 40 -7.76 -8.31 14.98
N TRP A 41 -7.40 -7.56 13.94
CA TRP A 41 -6.10 -6.92 13.81
C TRP A 41 -5.67 -6.17 15.06
N GLY A 42 -6.53 -5.31 15.63
CA GLY A 42 -6.21 -4.56 16.85
C GLY A 42 -6.01 -5.39 18.11
N ARG A 43 -6.14 -6.71 18.04
CA ARG A 43 -5.91 -7.67 19.14
C ARG A 43 -4.71 -8.58 18.89
N LEU A 44 -4.18 -8.63 17.67
CA LEU A 44 -3.09 -9.52 17.30
C LEU A 44 -1.76 -9.12 17.97
N GLY A 45 -1.60 -7.85 18.34
CA GLY A 45 -0.41 -7.38 19.04
C GLY A 45 -0.50 -5.90 19.42
N PRO A 46 0.35 -5.45 20.36
CA PRO A 46 0.34 -4.05 20.82
C PRO A 46 0.58 -3.04 19.70
N ALA A 47 1.41 -3.39 18.71
CA ALA A 47 1.70 -2.56 17.55
C ALA A 47 0.46 -2.26 16.69
N PHE A 48 -0.55 -3.14 16.69
CA PHE A 48 -1.75 -3.03 15.87
C PHE A 48 -2.94 -2.38 16.59
N GLY A 49 -2.72 -1.81 17.76
CA GLY A 49 -3.77 -1.18 18.57
C GLY A 49 -4.60 -0.15 17.82
N LEU A 50 -3.99 0.65 16.94
CA LEU A 50 -4.68 1.66 16.13
C LEU A 50 -5.73 1.07 15.18
N CYS A 51 -5.56 -0.17 14.71
CA CYS A 51 -6.57 -0.84 13.89
C CYS A 51 -7.93 -0.97 14.59
N LYS A 52 -7.96 -0.91 15.94
CA LYS A 52 -9.17 -0.97 16.76
C LYS A 52 -9.54 0.36 17.38
N THR A 53 -8.56 1.15 17.84
CA THR A 53 -8.79 2.34 18.67
C THR A 53 -8.64 3.65 17.91
N GLY A 54 -8.14 3.60 16.68
CA GLY A 54 -7.97 4.77 15.84
C GLY A 54 -9.30 5.45 15.52
N MET A 55 -9.26 6.77 15.41
CA MET A 55 -10.44 7.60 15.19
C MET A 55 -10.51 8.17 13.77
N ALA A 56 -9.42 8.06 13.02
CA ALA A 56 -9.30 8.50 11.64
C ALA A 56 -8.91 7.33 10.72
N GLN A 57 -9.64 6.24 10.83
CA GLN A 57 -9.32 5.00 10.10
C GLN A 57 -9.89 4.98 8.68
N SER A 58 -9.22 4.20 7.79
CA SER A 58 -9.57 3.92 6.39
C SER A 58 -9.77 2.41 6.19
N PRO A 59 -10.50 1.98 5.14
CA PRO A 59 -11.28 2.81 4.18
C PRO A 59 -12.56 3.37 4.80
N ILE A 60 -13.28 4.21 4.06
CA ILE A 60 -14.58 4.77 4.48
C ILE A 60 -15.64 4.62 3.37
N ASP A 61 -16.90 4.76 3.74
CA ASP A 61 -17.98 4.97 2.78
C ASP A 61 -18.05 6.47 2.41
N LEU A 62 -17.93 6.77 1.11
CA LEU A 62 -17.83 8.13 0.57
C LEU A 62 -19.22 8.75 0.43
N LEU A 63 -19.90 8.89 1.55
CA LEU A 63 -21.20 9.58 1.66
C LEU A 63 -21.06 10.92 2.35
N ARG A 64 -22.03 11.82 2.10
CA ARG A 64 -22.14 13.15 2.74
C ARG A 64 -20.90 13.99 2.50
N THR A 65 -20.54 14.15 1.26
CA THR A 65 -19.44 14.99 0.80
C THR A 65 -19.78 16.47 0.87
N HIS A 66 -18.75 17.30 0.92
CA HIS A 66 -18.85 18.75 0.82
C HIS A 66 -18.08 19.18 -0.41
N THR A 67 -18.81 19.59 -1.45
CA THR A 67 -18.20 20.09 -2.70
C THR A 67 -17.54 21.44 -2.43
N ILE A 68 -16.25 21.53 -2.73
CA ILE A 68 -15.45 22.75 -2.63
C ILE A 68 -14.46 22.83 -3.80
N ALA A 69 -13.92 24.01 -4.05
CA ALA A 69 -12.81 24.17 -4.97
C ALA A 69 -11.56 23.55 -4.31
N LEU A 70 -11.15 22.37 -4.77
CA LEU A 70 -9.89 21.73 -4.42
C LEU A 70 -8.89 21.96 -5.55
N ASP A 71 -7.61 22.05 -5.21
CA ASP A 71 -6.55 22.13 -6.20
C ASP A 71 -6.43 20.82 -6.99
N ASP A 72 -6.10 20.92 -8.27
CA ASP A 72 -5.86 19.76 -9.11
C ASP A 72 -4.60 19.00 -8.66
N ILE A 73 -4.69 17.69 -8.57
CA ILE A 73 -3.50 16.84 -8.36
C ILE A 73 -2.71 16.82 -9.67
N GLN A 74 -1.45 17.22 -9.60
CA GLN A 74 -0.55 17.18 -10.76
C GLN A 74 0.22 15.86 -10.77
N PHE A 75 -0.05 15.01 -11.73
CA PHE A 75 0.61 13.71 -11.90
C PHE A 75 1.82 13.84 -12.84
N SER A 76 2.98 13.35 -12.39
CA SER A 76 4.21 13.28 -13.18
C SER A 76 4.81 11.87 -13.06
N TYR A 77 4.06 10.85 -13.53
CA TYR A 77 4.52 9.48 -13.53
C TYR A 77 5.39 9.18 -14.74
N LYS A 78 6.33 8.29 -14.57
CA LYS A 78 7.31 7.86 -15.57
C LYS A 78 7.29 6.35 -15.71
N ASP A 79 7.83 5.90 -16.84
CA ASP A 79 8.06 4.49 -17.08
C ASP A 79 9.08 3.95 -16.07
N ALA A 80 8.74 2.83 -15.41
CA ALA A 80 9.61 2.11 -14.50
C ALA A 80 9.74 0.64 -14.93
N PRO A 81 10.88 -0.01 -14.70
CA PRO A 81 11.02 -1.45 -14.89
C PRO A 81 10.02 -2.22 -14.02
N PHE A 82 9.49 -3.31 -14.57
CA PHE A 82 8.57 -4.18 -13.86
C PHE A 82 9.25 -4.83 -12.64
N HIS A 83 8.74 -4.55 -11.45
CA HIS A 83 9.21 -5.14 -10.19
C HIS A 83 8.05 -5.42 -9.25
N VAL A 84 7.41 -6.58 -9.37
CA VAL A 84 6.21 -6.96 -8.62
C VAL A 84 6.51 -8.00 -7.57
N ILE A 85 5.96 -7.81 -6.40
CA ILE A 85 6.05 -8.72 -5.25
C ILE A 85 4.67 -9.25 -4.91
N ASN A 86 4.53 -10.55 -4.75
CA ASN A 86 3.38 -11.17 -4.09
C ASN A 86 3.70 -11.30 -2.59
N ASN A 87 3.26 -10.35 -1.78
CA ASN A 87 3.53 -10.34 -0.34
C ASN A 87 2.54 -11.17 0.49
N GLY A 88 1.59 -11.88 -0.16
CA GLY A 88 0.55 -12.68 0.48
C GLY A 88 -0.67 -11.87 0.93
N HIS A 89 -0.62 -10.55 0.80
CA HIS A 89 -1.73 -9.64 1.10
C HIS A 89 -2.24 -8.93 -0.15
N THR A 90 -1.35 -8.69 -1.10
CA THR A 90 -1.67 -8.15 -2.43
C THR A 90 -0.53 -8.47 -3.42
N LEU A 91 -0.76 -8.16 -4.69
CA LEU A 91 0.28 -7.98 -5.69
C LEU A 91 0.64 -6.51 -5.74
N GLU A 92 1.88 -6.20 -5.45
CA GLU A 92 2.37 -4.85 -5.23
C GLU A 92 3.52 -4.55 -6.18
N GLU A 93 3.37 -3.51 -7.00
CA GLU A 93 4.46 -2.92 -7.75
C GLU A 93 5.17 -1.93 -6.83
N VAL A 94 6.48 -2.10 -6.68
CA VAL A 94 7.29 -1.25 -5.79
C VAL A 94 8.16 -0.33 -6.63
N GLU A 95 7.84 0.94 -6.59
CA GLU A 95 8.67 1.96 -7.18
C GLU A 95 10.04 1.99 -6.49
N PRO A 96 11.12 2.16 -7.27
CA PRO A 96 12.47 2.18 -6.71
C PRO A 96 12.69 3.44 -5.88
N LEU A 97 12.70 3.28 -4.57
CA LEU A 97 12.90 4.38 -3.63
C LEU A 97 14.38 4.72 -3.42
N SER A 98 14.67 6.00 -3.16
CA SER A 98 16.00 6.47 -2.76
C SER A 98 16.48 5.79 -1.47
N GLU A 99 17.82 5.68 -1.25
CA GLU A 99 18.41 5.12 -0.02
C GLU A 99 17.89 5.80 1.25
N LEU A 100 17.46 7.05 1.13
CA LEU A 100 16.90 7.83 2.23
C LEU A 100 15.59 7.21 2.74
N VAL A 101 14.73 6.74 1.85
CA VAL A 101 13.44 6.14 2.20
C VAL A 101 13.65 4.71 2.74
N LYS A 102 14.56 3.92 2.15
CA LYS A 102 14.92 2.58 2.62
C LYS A 102 15.38 2.55 4.09
N SER A 103 16.18 3.54 4.50
CA SER A 103 16.70 3.60 5.87
C SER A 103 15.62 3.88 6.92
N ARG A 104 14.47 4.39 6.52
CA ARG A 104 13.40 4.86 7.42
C ARG A 104 12.22 3.91 7.58
N TYR A 105 12.07 2.95 6.65
CA TYR A 105 11.01 1.94 6.71
C TYR A 105 11.57 0.50 6.73
N PRO A 106 12.46 0.15 7.66
CA PRO A 106 13.04 -1.19 7.74
C PRO A 106 12.01 -2.28 8.10
N GLN A 107 10.79 -1.87 8.46
CA GLN A 107 9.77 -2.78 9.00
C GLN A 107 8.87 -3.41 7.93
N HIS A 108 8.91 -2.93 6.69
CA HIS A 108 8.01 -3.43 5.65
C HIS A 108 8.52 -4.67 4.90
N GLY A 109 9.66 -5.24 5.31
CA GLY A 109 10.17 -6.49 4.70
C GLY A 109 10.46 -6.40 3.20
N LEU A 110 10.27 -5.22 2.60
CA LEU A 110 10.47 -4.95 1.20
C LEU A 110 11.94 -4.68 0.93
N THR A 111 12.59 -5.58 0.21
CA THR A 111 13.90 -5.31 -0.38
C THR A 111 13.68 -4.45 -1.61
N VAL A 112 13.55 -3.15 -1.42
CA VAL A 112 13.42 -2.20 -2.52
C VAL A 112 14.75 -2.13 -3.27
N ARG A 113 14.76 -2.48 -4.55
CA ARG A 113 15.92 -2.25 -5.39
C ARG A 113 15.89 -0.83 -5.94
N HIS A 114 17.06 -0.20 -6.01
CA HIS A 114 17.27 1.14 -6.53
C HIS A 114 17.07 1.17 -8.04
N TYR A 115 16.08 1.92 -8.45
CA TYR A 115 16.04 2.53 -9.77
C TYR A 115 15.75 4.02 -9.57
N ASP A 116 16.35 4.88 -10.38
CA ASP A 116 16.14 6.33 -10.33
C ASP A 116 14.78 6.69 -10.97
N ASN A 117 13.69 6.41 -10.26
CA ASN A 117 12.36 6.79 -10.72
C ASN A 117 11.88 8.04 -9.99
N ASP A 118 11.56 9.06 -10.77
CA ASP A 118 11.03 10.34 -10.30
C ASP A 118 9.50 10.41 -10.52
N SER A 119 8.78 9.31 -10.35
CA SER A 119 7.31 9.32 -10.38
C SER A 119 6.79 10.10 -9.18
N THR A 120 6.07 11.19 -9.44
CA THR A 120 5.64 12.13 -8.41
C THR A 120 4.22 12.61 -8.61
N ILE A 121 3.64 13.14 -7.52
CA ILE A 121 2.48 14.01 -7.58
C ILE A 121 2.77 15.31 -6.83
N VAL A 122 2.13 16.42 -7.27
CA VAL A 122 1.98 17.61 -6.43
C VAL A 122 0.55 17.60 -5.90
N PHE A 123 0.42 17.56 -4.57
CA PHE A 123 -0.85 17.50 -3.89
C PHE A 123 -0.85 18.48 -2.71
N ASP A 124 -1.87 19.33 -2.63
CA ASP A 124 -1.95 20.44 -1.66
C ASP A 124 -0.69 21.35 -1.67
N GLY A 125 -0.03 21.49 -2.82
CA GLY A 125 1.19 22.29 -2.98
C GLY A 125 2.49 21.59 -2.54
N ASP A 126 2.43 20.39 -1.98
CA ASP A 126 3.58 19.58 -1.61
C ASP A 126 3.90 18.53 -2.67
N LEU A 127 5.19 18.24 -2.82
CA LEU A 127 5.69 17.18 -3.71
C LEU A 127 5.75 15.86 -2.95
N TYR A 128 5.14 14.80 -3.53
CA TYR A 128 5.18 13.43 -3.02
C TYR A 128 5.76 12.51 -4.08
N LEU A 129 6.64 11.58 -3.67
CA LEU A 129 7.20 10.54 -4.53
C LEU A 129 6.35 9.28 -4.43
N LEU A 130 6.09 8.63 -5.55
CA LEU A 130 5.44 7.34 -5.60
C LEU A 130 6.36 6.27 -5.02
N GLU A 131 5.89 5.56 -4.00
CA GLU A 131 6.61 4.47 -3.36
C GLU A 131 6.24 3.12 -3.96
N GLN A 132 4.94 2.89 -4.12
CA GLN A 132 4.39 1.64 -4.62
C GLN A 132 2.94 1.82 -5.07
N PHE A 133 2.44 0.88 -5.86
CA PHE A 133 1.01 0.73 -6.07
C PHE A 133 0.59 -0.73 -5.96
N HIS A 134 -0.66 -0.94 -5.57
CA HIS A 134 -1.23 -2.26 -5.36
C HIS A 134 -2.75 -2.25 -5.55
N PHE A 135 -3.34 -3.45 -5.58
CA PHE A 135 -4.75 -3.62 -5.90
C PHE A 135 -5.49 -4.35 -4.78
N HIS A 136 -6.77 -3.98 -4.65
CA HIS A 136 -7.74 -4.63 -3.78
C HIS A 136 -8.90 -5.22 -4.59
N VAL A 137 -9.42 -6.36 -4.14
CA VAL A 137 -10.58 -7.03 -4.71
C VAL A 137 -11.50 -7.53 -3.59
N PRO A 138 -12.77 -7.06 -3.54
CA PRO A 138 -13.35 -5.90 -4.24
C PRO A 138 -12.70 -4.56 -3.82
N SER A 139 -13.31 -3.40 -4.14
CA SER A 139 -12.83 -2.10 -3.66
C SER A 139 -12.90 -2.01 -2.13
N GLU A 140 -11.96 -1.29 -1.51
CA GLU A 140 -11.99 -1.01 -0.07
C GLU A 140 -12.91 0.15 0.28
N HIS A 141 -12.82 1.28 -0.47
CA HIS A 141 -13.80 2.34 -0.36
C HIS A 141 -15.12 1.91 -1.00
N THR A 142 -16.20 2.51 -0.49
CA THR A 142 -17.55 2.31 -1.01
C THR A 142 -18.18 3.66 -1.33
N ILE A 143 -19.12 3.67 -2.27
CA ILE A 143 -20.04 4.78 -2.51
C ILE A 143 -21.45 4.26 -2.23
N ASP A 144 -22.15 4.88 -1.29
CA ASP A 144 -23.47 4.43 -0.84
C ASP A 144 -23.48 2.94 -0.46
N GLN A 145 -22.44 2.50 0.27
CA GLN A 145 -22.22 1.12 0.73
C GLN A 145 -22.05 0.10 -0.41
N GLN A 146 -21.83 0.56 -1.64
CA GLN A 146 -21.59 -0.29 -2.80
C GLN A 146 -20.10 -0.34 -3.14
N HIS A 147 -19.57 -1.55 -3.28
CA HIS A 147 -18.21 -1.78 -3.74
C HIS A 147 -18.13 -1.71 -5.26
N PHE A 148 -17.02 -1.23 -5.78
CA PHE A 148 -16.58 -1.49 -7.14
C PHE A 148 -15.93 -2.88 -7.24
N ALA A 149 -15.69 -3.34 -8.47
CA ALA A 149 -15.10 -4.66 -8.69
C ALA A 149 -13.69 -4.78 -8.10
N MET A 150 -12.89 -3.70 -8.19
CA MET A 150 -11.54 -3.59 -7.64
C MET A 150 -11.23 -2.13 -7.27
N GLU A 151 -10.11 -1.94 -6.59
CA GLU A 151 -9.54 -0.63 -6.29
C GLU A 151 -8.02 -0.68 -6.38
N LEU A 152 -7.44 0.33 -7.02
CA LEU A 152 -6.00 0.58 -7.07
C LEU A 152 -5.64 1.62 -6.01
N HIS A 153 -4.56 1.40 -5.28
CA HIS A 153 -3.93 2.40 -4.42
C HIS A 153 -2.54 2.74 -4.93
N LEU A 154 -2.27 4.02 -5.14
CA LEU A 154 -0.99 4.60 -5.47
C LEU A 154 -0.48 5.33 -4.23
N VAL A 155 0.52 4.78 -3.56
CA VAL A 155 1.03 5.26 -2.26
C VAL A 155 2.24 6.15 -2.48
N HIS A 156 2.19 7.35 -1.91
CA HIS A 156 3.23 8.36 -2.05
C HIS A 156 3.69 8.87 -0.69
N HIS A 157 4.94 9.31 -0.62
CA HIS A 157 5.49 9.98 0.57
C HIS A 157 6.24 11.26 0.20
N ASN A 158 6.17 12.27 1.07
CA ASN A 158 6.96 13.49 0.94
C ASN A 158 8.23 13.44 1.81
N GLU A 159 9.06 14.48 1.73
CA GLU A 159 10.29 14.58 2.53
C GLU A 159 10.06 14.63 4.04
N ARG A 160 8.84 15.00 4.47
CA ARG A 160 8.43 14.99 5.90
C ARG A 160 7.85 13.63 6.32
N HIS A 161 7.85 12.62 5.43
CA HIS A 161 7.24 11.29 5.62
C HIS A 161 5.74 11.29 5.84
N GLU A 162 5.07 12.32 5.37
CA GLU A 162 3.62 12.34 5.28
C GLU A 162 3.21 11.50 4.09
N ALA A 163 2.20 10.65 4.28
CA ALA A 163 1.68 9.78 3.25
C ALA A 163 0.49 10.41 2.52
N ALA A 164 0.49 10.33 1.20
CA ALA A 164 -0.65 10.63 0.35
C ALA A 164 -0.98 9.40 -0.51
N VAL A 165 -2.23 8.96 -0.49
CA VAL A 165 -2.69 7.83 -1.31
C VAL A 165 -3.73 8.30 -2.29
N VAL A 166 -3.46 8.03 -3.58
CA VAL A 166 -4.44 8.19 -4.65
C VAL A 166 -5.10 6.83 -4.87
N ALA A 167 -6.43 6.78 -4.73
CA ALA A 167 -7.22 5.59 -5.01
C ALA A 167 -8.00 5.74 -6.30
N VAL A 168 -8.05 4.67 -7.08
CA VAL A 168 -8.78 4.61 -8.35
C VAL A 168 -9.72 3.40 -8.31
N PHE A 169 -11.01 3.66 -8.43
CA PHE A 169 -11.98 2.59 -8.58
C PHE A 169 -11.82 1.88 -9.93
N MET A 170 -12.01 0.57 -9.92
CA MET A 170 -12.00 -0.25 -11.12
C MET A 170 -13.33 -0.98 -11.25
N LYS A 171 -14.06 -0.74 -12.33
CA LYS A 171 -15.34 -1.40 -12.62
C LYS A 171 -15.16 -2.49 -13.66
N GLU A 172 -16.02 -3.49 -13.62
CA GLU A 172 -16.11 -4.49 -14.70
C GLU A 172 -16.53 -3.81 -16.00
N GLY A 173 -15.78 -4.10 -17.07
CA GLY A 173 -16.02 -3.51 -18.40
C GLY A 173 -15.03 -3.99 -19.45
N ALA A 174 -14.43 -3.07 -20.18
CA ALA A 174 -13.46 -3.37 -21.22
C ALA A 174 -12.17 -3.98 -20.66
N HIS A 175 -11.50 -4.78 -21.50
CA HIS A 175 -10.18 -5.32 -21.20
C HIS A 175 -9.16 -4.19 -21.01
N ASN A 176 -8.34 -4.27 -19.94
CA ASN A 176 -7.30 -3.31 -19.62
C ASN A 176 -5.92 -3.86 -20.01
N PRO A 177 -5.26 -3.28 -21.02
CA PRO A 177 -3.97 -3.80 -21.49
C PRO A 177 -2.84 -3.70 -20.46
N PHE A 178 -2.82 -2.62 -19.65
CA PHE A 178 -1.84 -2.47 -18.58
C PHE A 178 -2.02 -3.58 -17.52
N PHE A 179 -3.26 -3.79 -17.09
CA PHE A 179 -3.56 -4.78 -16.06
C PHE A 179 -3.33 -6.22 -16.57
N GLU A 180 -3.52 -6.49 -17.89
CA GLU A 180 -3.13 -7.78 -18.47
C GLU A 180 -1.63 -8.02 -18.41
N MET A 181 -0.82 -7.01 -18.77
CA MET A 181 0.64 -7.12 -18.69
C MET A 181 1.07 -7.32 -17.23
N PHE A 182 0.51 -6.57 -16.28
CA PHE A 182 0.76 -6.73 -14.86
C PHE A 182 0.48 -8.18 -14.41
N LEU A 183 -0.72 -8.72 -14.72
CA LEU A 183 -1.12 -10.08 -14.36
C LEU A 183 -0.31 -11.18 -15.06
N ALA A 184 0.19 -10.92 -16.27
CA ALA A 184 0.99 -11.90 -17.02
C ALA A 184 2.36 -12.15 -16.39
N HIS A 185 2.92 -11.13 -15.73
CA HIS A 185 4.25 -11.17 -15.13
C HIS A 185 4.22 -11.26 -13.59
N ALA A 186 3.03 -11.15 -12.98
CA ALA A 186 2.89 -11.22 -11.52
C ALA A 186 3.31 -12.59 -10.96
N PRO A 187 4.02 -12.62 -9.82
CA PRO A 187 4.41 -13.87 -9.17
C PRO A 187 3.20 -14.70 -8.73
N SER A 188 3.22 -16.00 -9.03
CA SER A 188 2.10 -16.92 -8.77
C SER A 188 2.07 -17.48 -7.33
N HIS A 189 3.03 -17.15 -6.48
CA HIS A 189 3.11 -17.66 -5.11
C HIS A 189 3.54 -16.57 -4.13
N VAL A 190 3.10 -16.72 -2.89
CA VAL A 190 3.45 -15.81 -1.79
C VAL A 190 4.96 -15.79 -1.57
N GLY A 191 5.53 -14.60 -1.41
CA GLY A 191 6.97 -14.35 -1.32
C GLY A 191 7.68 -14.36 -2.67
N GLY A 192 6.96 -14.59 -3.77
CA GLY A 192 7.51 -14.49 -5.11
C GLY A 192 7.80 -13.03 -5.50
N VAL A 193 8.86 -12.85 -6.26
CA VAL A 193 9.25 -11.56 -6.86
C VAL A 193 9.41 -11.77 -8.36
N SER A 194 8.85 -10.88 -9.14
CA SER A 194 9.09 -10.78 -10.58
C SER A 194 9.83 -9.50 -10.87
N ASP A 195 11.00 -9.61 -11.46
CA ASP A 195 11.91 -8.51 -11.78
C ASP A 195 12.24 -8.61 -13.27
N ASP A 196 11.56 -7.83 -14.09
CA ASP A 196 11.72 -7.86 -15.55
C ASP A 196 12.03 -6.45 -16.10
N PRO A 197 13.32 -6.14 -16.27
CA PRO A 197 13.72 -4.83 -16.78
C PRO A 197 13.38 -4.60 -18.26
N THR A 198 12.92 -5.64 -18.97
CA THR A 198 12.53 -5.52 -20.40
C THR A 198 11.10 -5.04 -20.59
N HIS A 199 10.27 -5.17 -19.56
CA HIS A 199 8.94 -4.60 -19.50
C HIS A 199 8.93 -3.37 -18.59
N GLN A 200 8.21 -2.34 -19.02
CA GLN A 200 8.07 -1.09 -18.28
C GLN A 200 6.59 -0.85 -17.97
N LEU A 201 6.34 -0.33 -16.79
CA LEU A 201 5.03 0.09 -16.31
C LEU A 201 5.03 1.62 -16.18
N ASN A 202 3.94 2.25 -16.59
CA ASN A 202 3.69 3.65 -16.28
C ASN A 202 2.38 3.77 -15.51
N PRO A 203 2.41 4.11 -14.23
CA PRO A 203 1.18 4.23 -13.43
C PRO A 203 0.15 5.22 -13.99
N LYS A 204 0.58 6.12 -14.87
CA LYS A 204 -0.32 7.03 -15.59
C LYS A 204 -1.40 6.29 -16.39
N ASP A 205 -1.08 5.10 -16.92
CA ASP A 205 -2.02 4.30 -17.71
C ASP A 205 -3.15 3.69 -16.87
N LEU A 206 -3.06 3.79 -15.54
CA LEU A 206 -4.08 3.40 -14.57
C LEU A 206 -4.92 4.59 -14.08
N LEU A 207 -4.70 5.80 -14.59
CA LEU A 207 -5.50 6.97 -14.23
C LEU A 207 -6.68 7.14 -15.19
N PRO A 208 -7.86 7.53 -14.68
CA PRO A 208 -8.97 7.95 -15.53
C PRO A 208 -8.65 9.28 -16.24
N GLN A 209 -9.47 9.68 -17.22
CA GLN A 209 -9.25 10.93 -17.94
C GLN A 209 -9.49 12.20 -17.10
N ARG A 210 -10.39 12.14 -16.14
CA ARG A 210 -10.68 13.22 -15.20
C ARG A 210 -10.16 12.86 -13.84
N HIS A 211 -9.54 13.82 -13.18
CA HIS A 211 -8.88 13.62 -11.88
C HIS A 211 -9.63 14.32 -10.73
N SER A 212 -10.93 14.61 -10.90
CA SER A 212 -11.77 15.04 -9.78
C SER A 212 -11.85 13.93 -8.73
N TYR A 213 -11.89 14.30 -7.44
CA TYR A 213 -11.66 13.35 -6.35
C TYR A 213 -12.41 13.71 -5.06
N TYR A 214 -12.61 12.70 -4.24
CA TYR A 214 -12.93 12.81 -2.83
C TYR A 214 -11.66 12.94 -2.02
N ARG A 215 -11.63 13.87 -1.05
CA ARG A 215 -10.49 14.09 -0.17
C ARG A 215 -10.88 13.92 1.29
N TYR A 216 -10.08 13.15 2.03
CA TYR A 216 -10.23 13.04 3.48
C TYR A 216 -8.90 12.67 4.16
N PHE A 217 -8.81 12.86 5.49
CA PHE A 217 -7.71 12.37 6.30
C PHE A 217 -8.06 11.02 6.89
N GLY A 218 -7.19 10.05 6.71
CA GLY A 218 -7.40 8.67 7.10
C GLY A 218 -6.16 7.95 7.63
N SER A 219 -6.12 6.66 7.38
CA SER A 219 -5.02 5.76 7.79
C SER A 219 -4.59 4.87 6.63
N PHE A 220 -3.51 4.12 6.80
CA PHE A 220 -3.30 2.92 6.02
C PHE A 220 -4.42 1.91 6.30
N THR A 221 -4.78 1.12 5.30
CA THR A 221 -5.86 0.12 5.38
C THR A 221 -5.38 -1.24 5.86
N THR A 222 -4.08 -1.40 6.09
CA THR A 222 -3.45 -2.61 6.61
C THR A 222 -2.77 -2.35 7.97
N PRO A 223 -2.59 -3.38 8.82
CA PRO A 223 -1.80 -3.22 10.04
C PRO A 223 -0.41 -2.63 9.77
N PRO A 224 0.05 -1.70 10.62
CA PRO A 224 -0.51 -1.30 11.91
C PRO A 224 -1.56 -0.18 11.89
N CYS A 225 -2.17 0.15 10.75
CA CYS A 225 -3.27 1.11 10.57
C CYS A 225 -2.90 2.54 11.03
N HIS A 226 -1.67 2.97 10.77
CA HIS A 226 -1.21 4.31 11.13
C HIS A 226 -2.06 5.38 10.47
N GLU A 227 -2.48 6.36 11.28
CA GLU A 227 -3.27 7.53 10.86
C GLU A 227 -2.38 8.65 10.32
N GLY A 228 -2.98 9.66 9.70
CA GLY A 228 -2.29 10.80 9.10
C GLY A 228 -2.09 10.69 7.59
N VAL A 229 -2.72 9.71 6.96
CA VAL A 229 -2.71 9.55 5.50
C VAL A 229 -3.70 10.52 4.86
N ILE A 230 -3.26 11.26 3.86
CA ILE A 230 -4.13 12.06 2.99
C ILE A 230 -4.64 11.17 1.86
N TRP A 231 -5.95 11.05 1.73
CA TRP A 231 -6.61 10.27 0.69
C TRP A 231 -7.17 11.18 -0.40
N ALA A 232 -6.90 10.80 -1.65
CA ALA A 232 -7.57 11.30 -2.83
C ALA A 232 -8.18 10.11 -3.59
N VAL A 233 -9.50 9.91 -3.47
CA VAL A 233 -10.21 8.84 -4.18
C VAL A 233 -10.82 9.42 -5.44
N LEU A 234 -10.34 9.01 -6.62
CA LEU A 234 -10.82 9.56 -7.89
C LEU A 234 -12.26 9.15 -8.15
N HIS A 235 -13.05 10.10 -8.71
CA HIS A 235 -14.47 9.88 -8.98
C HIS A 235 -14.71 8.87 -10.10
N ASP A 236 -13.94 9.00 -11.19
CA ASP A 236 -14.15 8.18 -12.39
C ASP A 236 -13.43 6.84 -12.26
N PRO A 237 -14.15 5.72 -12.38
CA PRO A 237 -13.52 4.42 -12.41
C PRO A 237 -12.85 4.15 -13.76
N ILE A 238 -11.77 3.36 -13.74
CA ILE A 238 -11.24 2.70 -14.95
C ILE A 238 -11.94 1.35 -15.15
N GLU A 239 -11.77 0.74 -16.33
CA GLU A 239 -12.38 -0.54 -16.65
C GLU A 239 -11.35 -1.67 -16.63
N VAL A 240 -11.80 -2.85 -16.19
CA VAL A 240 -11.09 -4.14 -16.27
C VAL A 240 -12.06 -5.23 -16.64
N SER A 241 -11.64 -6.26 -17.38
CA SER A 241 -12.54 -7.32 -17.74
C SER A 241 -12.82 -8.29 -16.59
N ALA A 242 -13.95 -9.00 -16.65
CA ALA A 242 -14.30 -10.04 -15.68
C ALA A 242 -13.22 -11.13 -15.56
N GLU A 243 -12.58 -11.50 -16.68
CA GLU A 243 -11.50 -12.48 -16.70
C GLU A 243 -10.26 -11.95 -15.96
N GLN A 244 -9.93 -10.68 -16.11
CA GLN A 244 -8.80 -10.05 -15.41
C GLN A 244 -9.04 -9.99 -13.91
N ILE A 245 -10.23 -9.60 -13.46
CA ILE A 245 -10.64 -9.60 -12.06
C ILE A 245 -10.50 -11.03 -11.48
N GLN A 246 -11.02 -12.03 -12.19
CA GLN A 246 -10.96 -13.42 -11.74
C GLN A 246 -9.51 -13.96 -11.71
N LYS A 247 -8.67 -13.58 -12.66
CA LYS A 247 -7.24 -13.93 -12.69
C LYS A 247 -6.51 -13.35 -11.48
N PHE A 248 -6.76 -12.07 -11.13
CA PHE A 248 -6.20 -11.44 -9.93
C PHE A 248 -6.63 -12.17 -8.66
N ARG A 249 -7.93 -12.47 -8.49
CA ARG A 249 -8.44 -13.26 -7.35
C ARG A 249 -7.77 -14.62 -7.23
N THR A 250 -7.56 -15.28 -8.36
CA THR A 250 -6.92 -16.61 -8.39
C THR A 250 -5.45 -16.53 -7.98
N LEU A 251 -4.73 -15.50 -8.40
CA LEU A 251 -3.33 -15.27 -8.01
C LEU A 251 -3.19 -14.94 -6.53
N LEU A 252 -4.11 -14.17 -5.99
CA LEU A 252 -4.10 -13.77 -4.58
C LEU A 252 -4.62 -14.89 -3.64
N GLY A 253 -5.64 -15.63 -4.09
CA GLY A 253 -6.25 -16.74 -3.36
C GLY A 253 -7.35 -16.35 -2.37
N HIS A 254 -7.56 -15.07 -2.11
CA HIS A 254 -8.59 -14.53 -1.19
C HIS A 254 -8.95 -13.09 -1.58
N ASP A 255 -10.06 -12.58 -1.04
CA ASP A 255 -10.37 -11.15 -1.10
C ASP A 255 -9.50 -10.41 -0.06
N ASN A 256 -8.97 -9.22 -0.43
CA ASN A 256 -8.01 -8.47 0.39
C ASN A 256 -8.56 -7.09 0.80
N VAL A 257 -9.70 -7.08 1.46
CA VAL A 257 -10.48 -5.88 1.78
C VAL A 257 -10.63 -5.72 3.29
N ARG A 258 -10.28 -4.55 3.79
CA ARG A 258 -10.67 -4.11 5.11
C ARG A 258 -12.09 -3.53 5.04
N PRO A 259 -13.01 -3.89 5.94
CA PRO A 259 -14.32 -3.24 6.02
C PRO A 259 -14.23 -1.73 6.22
N THR A 260 -15.19 -0.98 5.70
CA THR A 260 -15.26 0.47 5.89
C THR A 260 -15.34 0.85 7.36
N GLN A 261 -14.66 1.94 7.71
CA GLN A 261 -14.49 2.43 9.07
C GLN A 261 -15.39 3.65 9.33
N PRO A 262 -15.82 3.85 10.59
CA PRO A 262 -16.64 4.99 10.94
C PRO A 262 -15.97 6.33 10.63
N LEU A 263 -16.74 7.28 10.10
CA LEU A 263 -16.22 8.61 9.74
C LEU A 263 -15.81 9.47 10.95
N HIS A 264 -16.42 9.27 12.13
CA HIS A 264 -16.05 9.94 13.39
C HIS A 264 -15.93 11.47 13.31
N LYS A 265 -16.87 12.17 12.72
CA LYS A 265 -16.85 13.64 12.54
C LYS A 265 -15.79 14.18 11.55
N ARG A 266 -15.11 13.33 10.80
CA ARG A 266 -14.29 13.79 9.68
C ARG A 266 -15.18 14.31 8.57
N PHE A 267 -14.66 15.26 7.81
CA PHE A 267 -15.27 15.73 6.59
C PHE A 267 -14.70 14.97 5.40
N VAL A 268 -15.56 14.63 4.47
CA VAL A 268 -15.16 14.21 3.12
C VAL A 268 -15.42 15.41 2.21
N LEU A 269 -14.35 15.96 1.68
CA LEU A 269 -14.39 17.02 0.70
C LEU A 269 -14.49 16.41 -0.69
N GLU A 270 -15.14 17.08 -1.60
CA GLU A 270 -15.32 16.64 -2.97
C GLU A 270 -14.94 17.77 -3.91
N SER A 271 -14.02 17.51 -4.84
CA SER A 271 -13.65 18.50 -5.85
C SER A 271 -14.83 18.75 -6.80
N GLU A 272 -14.96 19.97 -7.28
CA GLU A 272 -15.90 20.28 -8.33
C GLU A 272 -15.63 19.38 -9.55
N LEU A 273 -16.69 18.78 -10.10
CA LEU A 273 -16.54 17.99 -11.32
C LEU A 273 -16.16 18.93 -12.47
N ALA A 274 -14.98 18.78 -13.02
CA ALA A 274 -14.60 19.46 -14.24
C ALA A 274 -15.67 19.18 -15.32
N PRO A 275 -16.14 20.19 -16.09
CA PRO A 275 -17.10 19.96 -17.14
C PRO A 275 -16.60 18.90 -18.11
N SER A 276 -17.47 17.94 -18.44
CA SER A 276 -17.13 16.91 -19.42
C SER A 276 -16.67 17.56 -20.74
N PRO A 277 -15.56 17.09 -21.34
CA PRO A 277 -15.08 17.64 -22.61
C PRO A 277 -16.13 17.58 -23.76
N VAL A 278 -17.19 16.82 -23.57
CA VAL A 278 -18.33 16.75 -24.52
C VAL A 278 -19.25 17.98 -24.41
N GLN A 279 -19.28 18.70 -23.29
CA GLN A 279 -20.13 19.90 -23.10
C GLN A 279 -19.42 21.22 -23.47
N ALA A 280 -18.14 21.20 -23.81
CA ALA A 280 -17.38 22.38 -24.21
C ALA A 280 -17.50 22.73 -25.73
N LYS A 281 -18.48 22.18 -26.42
CA LYS A 281 -18.74 22.42 -27.86
C LYS A 281 -20.18 22.94 -28.12
N GLU A 282 -20.67 23.85 -27.32
CA GLU A 282 -21.81 24.70 -27.67
C GLU A 282 -21.40 26.17 -27.68
#